data_1d09735cd5a3f943952869260a4f8fc6
#
_entry.id   1d09735cd5a3f943952869260a4f8fc6
#
_cell.length_a   1.000
_cell.length_b   1.000
_cell.length_c   1.000
_cell.angle_alpha   90.00
_cell.angle_beta   90.00
_cell.angle_gamma   90.00
#
_symmetry.space_group_name_H-M   'P 1'
#
loop_
_entity.id
_entity.type
_entity.pdbx_description
1 polymer ?
#
loop_
_entity_poly.entity_id
_entity_poly.type
_entity_poly.pdbx_seq_one_letter_code
_entity_poly.pdbx_strand_id
1 'polypeptide(L)'
;KYGIIYLSKRKQINKIKGFEHINEGYYVSYDGRVFSQRDKCGRVSKKYRHELKQYEKTGGYLNVALTTKHNKVNYIRVNRLVAKAFVSGETSKRKYVNHIDEDRKNNHADNLCWVTPRENNNWSLAKKIYVYDLNGNFVRTYESGYEAKCDGYNRPHVHNVCRGIERQHKGYLFSYKNLTKNQAIQRLSKTHYVRYPKYNGSE
;
A
#
# COMPACT_ATOMS: atom_id res chain seq x y z
N LYS A 1 26.35 19.24 2.09
CA LYS A 1 25.11 18.75 2.75
C LYS A 1 24.99 17.27 2.42
N TYR A 2 25.50 16.42 3.29
CA TYR A 2 25.36 14.96 3.17
C TYR A 2 23.98 14.59 3.68
N GLY A 3 23.07 14.18 2.78
CA GLY A 3 21.77 13.62 3.15
C GLY A 3 22.00 12.35 3.97
N ILE A 4 21.38 12.28 5.14
CA ILE A 4 21.33 11.06 5.94
C ILE A 4 20.60 10.03 5.10
N ILE A 5 21.34 9.10 4.50
CA ILE A 5 20.77 7.92 3.84
C ILE A 5 20.24 7.05 4.97
N TYR A 6 18.94 7.12 5.23
CA TYR A 6 18.26 6.12 6.04
C TYR A 6 18.50 4.76 5.39
N LEU A 7 19.44 3.99 5.93
CA LEU A 7 19.61 2.58 5.58
C LEU A 7 18.35 1.85 6.05
N SER A 8 17.32 1.81 5.22
CA SER A 8 16.10 1.07 5.52
C SER A 8 16.48 -0.36 5.89
N LYS A 9 15.93 -0.89 6.99
CA LYS A 9 16.15 -2.27 7.42
C LYS A 9 15.93 -3.20 6.23
N ARG A 10 16.87 -4.14 5.99
CA ARG A 10 16.80 -5.09 4.88
C ARG A 10 16.88 -6.52 5.39
N LYS A 11 16.15 -7.42 4.75
CA LYS A 11 16.25 -8.85 4.98
C LYS A 11 16.55 -9.60 3.70
N GLN A 12 17.39 -10.62 3.79
CA GLN A 12 17.68 -11.51 2.68
C GLN A 12 16.49 -12.40 2.40
N ILE A 13 16.01 -12.44 1.15
CA ILE A 13 14.70 -13.03 0.81
C ILE A 13 14.67 -14.53 1.05
N ASN A 14 15.72 -15.28 0.69
CA ASN A 14 15.79 -16.73 0.92
C ASN A 14 15.92 -17.15 2.40
N LYS A 15 16.05 -16.19 3.32
CA LYS A 15 16.00 -16.40 4.78
C LYS A 15 14.62 -16.10 5.38
N ILE A 16 13.66 -15.69 4.55
CA ILE A 16 12.28 -15.42 4.95
C ILE A 16 11.45 -16.68 4.75
N LYS A 17 10.68 -17.09 5.77
CA LYS A 17 9.82 -18.28 5.73
C LYS A 17 8.86 -18.24 4.52
N GLY A 18 8.93 -19.29 3.70
CA GLY A 18 8.13 -19.43 2.47
C GLY A 18 8.84 -18.94 1.20
N PHE A 19 10.06 -18.40 1.31
CA PHE A 19 10.86 -17.95 0.17
C PHE A 19 12.24 -18.65 0.09
N GLU A 20 12.42 -19.76 0.78
CA GLU A 20 13.68 -20.52 0.84
C GLU A 20 14.11 -21.07 -0.52
N HIS A 21 13.17 -21.19 -1.46
CA HIS A 21 13.39 -21.63 -2.83
C HIS A 21 14.00 -20.55 -3.73
N ILE A 22 13.99 -19.29 -3.29
CA ILE A 22 14.62 -18.19 -4.02
C ILE A 22 16.13 -18.25 -3.86
N ASN A 23 16.87 -17.92 -4.92
CA ASN A 23 18.32 -17.82 -4.87
C ASN A 23 18.76 -16.79 -3.82
N GLU A 24 19.95 -16.99 -3.27
CA GLU A 24 20.61 -15.99 -2.43
C GLU A 24 20.96 -14.73 -3.21
N GLY A 25 21.33 -13.66 -2.49
CA GLY A 25 21.71 -12.38 -3.07
C GLY A 25 20.55 -11.44 -3.39
N TYR A 26 19.31 -11.83 -3.04
CA TYR A 26 18.15 -10.92 -3.11
C TYR A 26 17.75 -10.43 -1.73
N TYR A 27 17.38 -9.14 -1.64
CA TYR A 27 17.02 -8.48 -0.40
C TYR A 27 15.76 -7.66 -0.58
N VAL A 28 14.92 -7.62 0.44
CA VAL A 28 13.78 -6.72 0.55
C VAL A 28 14.00 -5.72 1.67
N SER A 29 13.62 -4.46 1.46
CA SER A 29 13.71 -3.40 2.45
C SER A 29 12.36 -3.10 3.10
N TYR A 30 12.41 -2.46 4.26
CA TYR A 30 11.26 -2.06 5.05
C TYR A 30 10.32 -1.10 4.28
N ASP A 31 10.88 -0.28 3.40
CA ASP A 31 10.17 0.69 2.55
C ASP A 31 9.67 0.09 1.22
N GLY A 32 9.73 -1.23 1.06
CA GLY A 32 9.14 -1.92 -0.09
C GLY A 32 10.02 -2.01 -1.33
N ARG A 33 11.30 -1.62 -1.26
CA ARG A 33 12.24 -1.80 -2.36
C ARG A 33 12.86 -3.19 -2.34
N VAL A 34 13.22 -3.69 -3.51
CA VAL A 34 13.86 -5.01 -3.66
C VAL A 34 15.19 -4.85 -4.38
N PHE A 35 16.23 -5.52 -3.89
CA PHE A 35 17.59 -5.38 -4.37
C PHE A 35 18.20 -6.72 -4.75
N SER A 36 19.11 -6.71 -5.73
CA SER A 36 19.95 -7.84 -6.09
C SER A 36 21.42 -7.53 -5.84
N GLN A 37 22.15 -8.51 -5.33
CA GLN A 37 23.61 -8.58 -5.29
C GLN A 37 24.16 -9.55 -6.34
N ARG A 38 23.34 -9.96 -7.30
CA ARG A 38 23.71 -10.90 -8.36
C ARG A 38 24.20 -10.12 -9.59
N ASP A 39 25.36 -10.53 -10.12
CA ASP A 39 25.88 -9.99 -11.38
C ASP A 39 25.12 -10.56 -12.60
N LYS A 40 25.50 -10.16 -13.81
CA LYS A 40 24.89 -10.63 -15.06
C LYS A 40 25.03 -12.15 -15.27
N CYS A 41 26.05 -12.77 -14.66
CA CYS A 41 26.28 -14.21 -14.69
C CYS A 41 25.56 -14.95 -13.55
N GLY A 42 24.80 -14.22 -12.71
CA GLY A 42 24.07 -14.79 -11.59
C GLY A 42 24.93 -15.07 -10.34
N ARG A 43 26.20 -14.65 -10.30
CA ARG A 43 27.09 -14.81 -9.14
C ARG A 43 26.80 -13.72 -8.10
N VAL A 44 26.82 -14.08 -6.81
CA VAL A 44 26.61 -13.12 -5.72
C VAL A 44 27.91 -12.37 -5.43
N SER A 45 27.83 -11.03 -5.41
CA SER A 45 28.96 -10.17 -5.10
C SER A 45 28.55 -9.07 -4.12
N LYS A 46 29.31 -8.91 -3.02
CA LYS A 46 29.07 -7.84 -2.04
C LYS A 46 29.28 -6.44 -2.61
N LYS A 47 30.10 -6.31 -3.65
CA LYS A 47 30.37 -5.03 -4.34
C LYS A 47 29.26 -4.61 -5.30
N TYR A 48 28.46 -5.58 -5.81
CA TYR A 48 27.42 -5.35 -6.77
C TYR A 48 26.06 -5.31 -6.07
N ARG A 49 25.40 -4.18 -6.17
CA ARG A 49 24.03 -4.02 -5.63
C ARG A 49 23.25 -3.07 -6.53
N HIS A 50 22.11 -3.53 -7.00
CA HIS A 50 21.18 -2.70 -7.74
C HIS A 50 19.76 -2.93 -7.28
N GLU A 51 18.90 -1.93 -7.42
CA GLU A 51 17.48 -2.05 -7.17
C GLU A 51 16.80 -2.74 -8.36
N LEU A 52 15.93 -3.69 -8.06
CA LEU A 52 15.17 -4.42 -9.07
C LEU A 52 13.93 -3.62 -9.48
N LYS A 53 13.68 -3.57 -10.78
CA LYS A 53 12.45 -3.00 -11.33
C LYS A 53 11.25 -3.79 -10.82
N GLN A 54 10.24 -3.06 -10.34
CA GLN A 54 8.96 -3.60 -9.95
C GLN A 54 7.96 -3.38 -11.08
N TYR A 55 7.10 -4.38 -11.32
CA TYR A 55 6.13 -4.39 -12.40
C TYR A 55 4.73 -4.43 -11.82
N GLU A 56 3.86 -3.55 -12.27
CA GLU A 56 2.44 -3.63 -11.96
C GLU A 56 1.83 -4.82 -12.70
N LYS A 57 1.09 -5.66 -11.98
CA LYS A 57 0.31 -6.77 -12.55
C LYS A 57 -1.17 -6.60 -12.24
N THR A 58 -1.99 -7.49 -12.81
CA THR A 58 -3.45 -7.51 -12.63
C THR A 58 -3.85 -7.24 -11.19
N GLY A 59 -4.73 -6.27 -11.00
CA GLY A 59 -5.19 -5.82 -9.69
C GLY A 59 -4.34 -4.74 -9.05
N GLY A 60 -3.37 -4.11 -9.76
CA GLY A 60 -2.61 -2.95 -9.28
C GLY A 60 -1.48 -3.28 -8.29
N TYR A 61 -1.14 -4.56 -8.09
CA TYR A 61 -0.07 -4.96 -7.20
C TYR A 61 1.30 -4.92 -7.86
N LEU A 62 2.30 -4.40 -7.16
CA LEU A 62 3.69 -4.45 -7.60
C LEU A 62 4.28 -5.85 -7.38
N ASN A 63 4.95 -6.35 -8.41
CA ASN A 63 5.64 -7.64 -8.43
C ASN A 63 7.10 -7.44 -8.82
N VAL A 64 7.95 -8.33 -8.34
CA VAL A 64 9.36 -8.42 -8.71
C VAL A 64 9.69 -9.80 -9.27
N ALA A 65 10.55 -9.86 -10.27
CA ALA A 65 11.03 -11.09 -10.85
C ALA A 65 12.28 -11.57 -10.09
N LEU A 66 12.22 -12.75 -9.49
CA LEU A 66 13.33 -13.35 -8.75
C LEU A 66 13.64 -14.75 -9.30
N THR A 67 14.92 -15.10 -9.39
CA THR A 67 15.34 -16.43 -9.85
C THR A 67 15.36 -17.42 -8.68
N THR A 68 14.79 -18.59 -8.90
CA THR A 68 14.77 -19.70 -7.94
C THR A 68 16.05 -20.54 -8.04
N LYS A 69 16.28 -21.40 -7.04
CA LYS A 69 17.38 -22.39 -7.03
C LYS A 69 17.37 -23.37 -8.22
N HIS A 70 16.23 -23.51 -8.89
CA HIS A 70 16.06 -24.31 -10.11
C HIS A 70 16.13 -23.45 -11.39
N ASN A 71 16.73 -22.27 -11.33
CA ASN A 71 16.88 -21.32 -12.45
C ASN A 71 15.57 -20.90 -13.12
N LYS A 72 14.43 -21.03 -12.43
CA LYS A 72 13.13 -20.52 -12.88
C LYS A 72 12.91 -19.10 -12.36
N VAL A 73 12.28 -18.27 -13.17
CA VAL A 73 11.88 -16.91 -12.75
C VAL A 73 10.50 -16.97 -12.10
N ASN A 74 10.41 -16.51 -10.85
CA ASN A 74 9.17 -16.33 -10.13
C ASN A 74 8.84 -14.84 -9.99
N TYR A 75 7.58 -14.49 -10.29
CA TYR A 75 7.05 -13.15 -10.04
C TYR A 75 6.37 -13.15 -8.67
N ILE A 76 6.93 -12.39 -7.75
CA ILE A 76 6.49 -12.36 -6.35
C ILE A 76 5.94 -10.98 -6.04
N ARG A 77 4.77 -10.93 -5.39
CA ARG A 77 4.18 -9.68 -4.92
C ARG A 77 5.05 -9.04 -3.84
N VAL A 78 5.39 -7.77 -4.02
CA VAL A 78 6.28 -7.04 -3.10
C VAL A 78 5.66 -6.90 -1.71
N ASN A 79 4.36 -6.62 -1.61
CA ASN A 79 3.67 -6.56 -0.31
C ASN A 79 3.82 -7.86 0.50
N ARG A 80 3.81 -9.01 -0.14
CA ARG A 80 4.00 -10.29 0.55
C ARG A 80 5.42 -10.49 1.04
N LEU A 81 6.43 -10.07 0.26
CA LEU A 81 7.83 -10.09 0.69
C LEU A 81 8.04 -9.21 1.92
N VAL A 82 7.53 -7.98 1.87
CA VAL A 82 7.65 -7.02 2.97
C VAL A 82 6.90 -7.50 4.21
N ALA A 83 5.66 -7.96 4.05
CA ALA A 83 4.86 -8.43 5.18
C ALA A 83 5.50 -9.63 5.88
N LYS A 84 5.96 -10.63 5.13
CA LYS A 84 6.69 -11.79 5.67
C LYS A 84 8.01 -11.41 6.35
N ALA A 85 8.66 -10.35 5.85
CA ALA A 85 9.94 -9.91 6.40
C ALA A 85 9.79 -9.08 7.67
N PHE A 86 8.77 -8.21 7.76
CA PHE A 86 8.78 -7.11 8.72
C PHE A 86 7.49 -6.95 9.52
N VAL A 87 6.36 -7.49 9.05
CA VAL A 87 5.06 -7.30 9.71
C VAL A 87 4.73 -8.50 10.58
N SER A 88 4.48 -8.26 11.85
CA SER A 88 4.04 -9.27 12.81
C SER A 88 2.53 -9.59 12.62
N GLY A 89 2.08 -10.69 13.22
CA GLY A 89 0.64 -11.02 13.28
C GLY A 89 0.16 -11.97 12.19
N GLU A 90 1.05 -12.60 11.40
CA GLU A 90 0.67 -13.72 10.54
C GLU A 90 0.25 -14.94 11.37
N THR A 91 -0.91 -15.50 11.04
CA THR A 91 -1.44 -16.73 11.65
C THR A 91 -2.07 -17.62 10.57
N SER A 92 -2.50 -18.84 10.94
CA SER A 92 -3.27 -19.72 10.03
C SER A 92 -4.56 -19.07 9.52
N LYS A 93 -5.19 -18.20 10.32
CA LYS A 93 -6.40 -17.46 9.96
C LYS A 93 -6.09 -16.14 9.24
N ARG A 94 -5.03 -15.41 9.66
CA ARG A 94 -4.59 -14.12 9.12
C ARG A 94 -3.43 -14.33 8.15
N LYS A 95 -3.71 -14.72 6.93
CA LYS A 95 -2.72 -15.05 5.88
C LYS A 95 -2.79 -14.14 4.64
N TYR A 96 -3.70 -13.17 4.64
CA TYR A 96 -3.81 -12.17 3.58
C TYR A 96 -3.11 -10.88 4.02
N VAL A 97 -2.46 -10.20 3.07
CA VAL A 97 -1.80 -8.91 3.32
C VAL A 97 -2.67 -7.82 2.75
N ASN A 98 -3.05 -6.87 3.59
CA ASN A 98 -3.81 -5.70 3.21
C ASN A 98 -2.98 -4.43 3.31
N HIS A 99 -3.28 -3.43 2.46
CA HIS A 99 -2.69 -2.09 2.51
C HIS A 99 -3.63 -1.18 3.31
N ILE A 100 -3.09 -0.58 4.38
CA ILE A 100 -3.87 0.23 5.32
C ILE A 100 -4.45 1.48 4.63
N ASP A 101 -3.70 2.07 3.70
CA ASP A 101 -4.11 3.23 2.92
C ASP A 101 -4.88 2.88 1.63
N GLU A 102 -5.06 1.57 1.34
CA GLU A 102 -5.67 1.01 0.12
C GLU A 102 -4.86 1.24 -1.17
N ASP A 103 -3.69 1.89 -1.10
CA ASP A 103 -2.77 2.00 -2.22
C ASP A 103 -1.91 0.73 -2.35
N ARG A 104 -2.22 -0.09 -3.36
CA ARG A 104 -1.53 -1.37 -3.63
C ARG A 104 -0.09 -1.20 -4.07
N LYS A 105 0.36 0.03 -4.32
CA LYS A 105 1.74 0.37 -4.69
C LYS A 105 2.57 0.80 -3.48
N ASN A 106 1.94 1.23 -2.39
CA ASN A 106 2.61 1.62 -1.16
C ASN A 106 2.93 0.40 -0.30
N ASN A 107 4.06 -0.25 -0.61
CA ASN A 107 4.51 -1.47 0.08
C ASN A 107 5.40 -1.20 1.30
N HIS A 108 5.33 -0.01 1.91
CA HIS A 108 6.01 0.27 3.18
C HIS A 108 5.45 -0.63 4.30
N ALA A 109 6.33 -1.19 5.14
CA ALA A 109 5.91 -2.18 6.15
C ALA A 109 4.85 -1.64 7.13
N ASP A 110 4.92 -0.35 7.52
CA ASP A 110 3.93 0.30 8.39
C ASP A 110 2.56 0.46 7.71
N ASN A 111 2.52 0.33 6.38
CA ASN A 111 1.28 0.38 5.61
C ASN A 111 0.66 -1.01 5.37
N LEU A 112 1.29 -2.07 5.86
CA LEU A 112 0.82 -3.44 5.64
C LEU A 112 0.34 -4.08 6.94
N CYS A 113 -0.73 -4.88 6.85
CA CYS A 113 -1.21 -5.69 7.95
C CYS A 113 -1.68 -7.07 7.49
N TRP A 114 -1.56 -8.06 8.39
CA TRP A 114 -2.11 -9.39 8.18
C TRP A 114 -3.58 -9.42 8.55
N VAL A 115 -4.42 -9.95 7.66
CA VAL A 115 -5.87 -9.99 7.82
C VAL A 115 -6.44 -11.37 7.48
N THR A 116 -7.60 -11.68 8.05
CA THR A 116 -8.43 -12.81 7.63
C THR A 116 -9.12 -12.49 6.29
N PRO A 117 -9.66 -13.50 5.56
CA PRO A 117 -10.48 -13.28 4.37
C PRO A 117 -11.65 -12.31 4.63
N ARG A 118 -12.33 -12.48 5.76
CA ARG A 118 -13.46 -11.64 6.16
C ARG A 118 -13.05 -10.21 6.43
N GLU A 119 -11.96 -9.99 7.19
CA GLU A 119 -11.40 -8.66 7.42
C GLU A 119 -10.96 -8.01 6.12
N ASN A 120 -10.29 -8.75 5.23
CA ASN A 120 -9.85 -8.23 3.94
C ASN A 120 -11.02 -7.78 3.04
N ASN A 121 -12.09 -8.56 3.00
CA ASN A 121 -13.29 -8.21 2.24
C ASN A 121 -14.04 -7.02 2.84
N ASN A 122 -14.01 -6.88 4.17
CA ASN A 122 -14.70 -5.82 4.90
C ASN A 122 -13.81 -4.62 5.26
N TRP A 123 -12.51 -4.66 4.92
CA TRP A 123 -11.55 -3.63 5.34
C TRP A 123 -12.01 -2.21 5.04
N SER A 124 -12.45 -1.96 3.81
CA SER A 124 -13.01 -0.66 3.41
C SER A 124 -14.39 -0.38 4.00
N LEU A 125 -15.08 -1.41 4.56
CA LEU A 125 -16.36 -1.27 5.24
C LEU A 125 -16.22 -0.88 6.71
N ALA A 126 -15.11 -1.29 7.35
CA ALA A 126 -14.88 -1.15 8.77
C ALA A 126 -14.02 0.07 9.17
N LYS A 127 -13.62 0.91 8.21
CA LYS A 127 -12.89 2.15 8.51
C LYS A 127 -13.83 3.21 9.05
N LYS A 128 -13.51 3.71 10.24
CA LYS A 128 -14.14 4.90 10.81
C LYS A 128 -13.91 6.11 9.93
N ILE A 129 -14.95 6.87 9.69
CA ILE A 129 -14.95 8.05 8.80
C ILE A 129 -15.41 9.25 9.59
N TYR A 130 -14.60 10.30 9.61
CA TYR A 130 -14.89 11.59 10.20
C TYR A 130 -15.40 12.54 9.13
N VAL A 131 -16.49 13.25 9.40
CA VAL A 131 -17.15 14.14 8.45
C VAL A 131 -17.01 15.58 8.93
N TYR A 132 -16.66 16.47 8.00
CA TYR A 132 -16.49 17.90 8.25
C TYR A 132 -17.28 18.71 7.21
N ASP A 133 -17.83 19.86 7.63
CA ASP A 133 -18.40 20.81 6.68
C ASP A 133 -17.31 21.53 5.86
N LEU A 134 -17.71 22.37 4.92
CA LEU A 134 -16.77 23.12 4.07
C LEU A 134 -16.02 24.24 4.85
N ASN A 135 -16.45 24.56 6.07
CA ASN A 135 -15.77 25.47 6.98
C ASN A 135 -14.78 24.74 7.92
N GLY A 136 -14.61 23.42 7.74
CA GLY A 136 -13.72 22.57 8.52
C GLY A 136 -14.26 22.21 9.90
N ASN A 137 -15.53 22.49 10.21
CA ASN A 137 -16.12 22.10 11.48
C ASN A 137 -16.48 20.60 11.43
N PHE A 138 -16.21 19.89 12.53
CA PHE A 138 -16.62 18.50 12.68
C PHE A 138 -18.15 18.39 12.71
N VAL A 139 -18.69 17.45 11.93
CA VAL A 139 -20.14 17.19 11.82
C VAL A 139 -20.53 15.91 12.53
N ARG A 140 -19.93 14.80 12.15
CA ARG A 140 -20.22 13.47 12.70
C ARG A 140 -19.16 12.43 12.34
N THR A 141 -19.35 11.23 12.84
CA THR A 141 -18.53 10.07 12.52
C THR A 141 -19.40 8.95 11.99
N TYR A 142 -18.87 8.19 11.05
CA TYR A 142 -19.39 6.87 10.63
C TYR A 142 -18.40 5.79 11.02
N GLU A 143 -18.88 4.66 11.54
CA GLU A 143 -18.04 3.51 11.87
C GLU A 143 -17.57 2.75 10.61
N SER A 144 -18.22 2.99 9.47
CA SER A 144 -17.87 2.38 8.19
C SER A 144 -18.40 3.18 7.00
N GLY A 145 -17.82 2.92 5.81
CA GLY A 145 -18.36 3.46 4.55
C GLY A 145 -19.74 2.88 4.20
N TYR A 146 -20.13 1.75 4.78
CA TYR A 146 -21.49 1.22 4.62
C TYR A 146 -22.52 2.06 5.39
N GLU A 147 -22.20 2.49 6.60
CA GLU A 147 -23.06 3.38 7.38
C GLU A 147 -23.29 4.72 6.66
N ALA A 148 -22.21 5.31 6.12
CA ALA A 148 -22.31 6.51 5.28
C ALA A 148 -23.21 6.30 4.05
N LYS A 149 -23.18 5.10 3.44
CA LYS A 149 -24.08 4.74 2.34
C LYS A 149 -25.54 4.69 2.79
N CYS A 150 -25.83 4.19 3.99
CA CYS A 150 -27.21 4.18 4.53
C CYS A 150 -27.76 5.60 4.71
N ASP A 151 -26.89 6.58 4.97
CA ASP A 151 -27.21 8.00 5.03
C ASP A 151 -27.24 8.68 3.63
N GLY A 152 -27.24 7.90 2.55
CA GLY A 152 -27.40 8.35 1.18
C GLY A 152 -26.13 8.86 0.50
N TYR A 153 -24.95 8.67 1.09
CA TYR A 153 -23.69 9.00 0.44
C TYR A 153 -23.22 7.89 -0.52
N ASN A 154 -22.64 8.29 -1.64
CA ASN A 154 -22.02 7.32 -2.56
C ASN A 154 -20.68 6.86 -1.99
N ARG A 155 -20.57 5.57 -1.63
CA ARG A 155 -19.40 4.98 -0.98
C ARG A 155 -18.08 5.16 -1.75
N PRO A 156 -17.98 4.90 -3.06
CA PRO A 156 -16.77 5.21 -3.85
C PRO A 156 -16.31 6.66 -3.70
N HIS A 157 -17.21 7.65 -3.81
CA HIS A 157 -16.86 9.07 -3.65
C HIS A 157 -16.41 9.39 -2.23
N VAL A 158 -17.07 8.86 -1.21
CA VAL A 158 -16.64 9.00 0.20
C VAL A 158 -15.20 8.50 0.38
N HIS A 159 -14.86 7.33 -0.15
CA HIS A 159 -13.51 6.80 -0.08
C HIS A 159 -12.50 7.64 -0.86
N ASN A 160 -12.88 8.15 -2.03
CA ASN A 160 -12.02 9.05 -2.81
C ASN A 160 -11.72 10.34 -2.06
N VAL A 161 -12.71 10.93 -1.38
CA VAL A 161 -12.49 12.10 -0.52
C VAL A 161 -11.59 11.75 0.65
N CYS A 162 -11.81 10.62 1.34
CA CYS A 162 -10.94 10.16 2.43
C CYS A 162 -9.48 9.99 2.00
N ARG A 163 -9.24 9.57 0.76
CA ARG A 163 -7.91 9.37 0.16
C ARG A 163 -7.31 10.66 -0.41
N GLY A 164 -8.07 11.76 -0.48
CA GLY A 164 -7.63 13.02 -1.07
C GLY A 164 -7.62 13.02 -2.61
N ILE A 165 -8.32 12.07 -3.25
CA ILE A 165 -8.53 12.01 -4.71
C ILE A 165 -9.61 13.00 -5.12
N GLU A 166 -10.65 13.12 -4.32
CA GLU A 166 -11.71 14.13 -4.46
C GLU A 166 -11.63 15.12 -3.30
N ARG A 167 -12.01 16.37 -3.57
CA ARG A 167 -12.01 17.45 -2.57
C ARG A 167 -13.10 17.27 -1.53
N GLN A 168 -14.32 16.94 -1.97
CA GLN A 168 -15.51 16.81 -1.15
C GLN A 168 -16.57 15.95 -1.88
N HIS A 169 -17.57 15.48 -1.14
CA HIS A 169 -18.75 14.83 -1.69
C HIS A 169 -20.01 15.35 -1.01
N LYS A 170 -20.98 15.81 -1.80
CA LYS A 170 -22.25 16.41 -1.32
C LYS A 170 -22.07 17.50 -0.25
N GLY A 171 -21.07 18.38 -0.42
CA GLY A 171 -20.82 19.49 0.51
C GLY A 171 -20.06 19.12 1.77
N TYR A 172 -19.49 17.91 1.87
CA TYR A 172 -18.73 17.45 3.04
C TYR A 172 -17.36 16.92 2.68
N LEU A 173 -16.40 17.18 3.57
CA LEU A 173 -15.11 16.52 3.60
C LEU A 173 -15.22 15.24 4.43
N PHE A 174 -14.71 14.14 3.90
CA PHE A 174 -14.58 12.85 4.59
C PHE A 174 -13.12 12.52 4.85
N SER A 175 -12.81 11.96 6.01
CA SER A 175 -11.44 11.60 6.38
C SER A 175 -11.41 10.34 7.23
N TYR A 176 -10.40 9.47 6.99
CA TYR A 176 -10.11 8.35 7.88
C TYR A 176 -9.37 8.77 9.17
N LYS A 177 -8.89 10.02 9.23
CA LYS A 177 -8.22 10.58 10.41
C LYS A 177 -9.11 11.63 11.03
N ASN A 178 -9.13 11.68 12.35
CA ASN A 178 -9.72 12.82 13.05
C ASN A 178 -8.82 14.05 12.81
N LEU A 179 -9.37 15.05 12.15
CA LEU A 179 -8.65 16.28 11.78
C LEU A 179 -9.03 17.42 12.71
N THR A 180 -8.08 18.29 13.02
CA THR A 180 -8.40 19.62 13.56
C THR A 180 -9.07 20.47 12.50
N LYS A 181 -9.77 21.53 12.92
CA LYS A 181 -10.43 22.48 12.00
C LYS A 181 -9.45 23.01 10.93
N ASN A 182 -8.25 23.44 11.36
CA ASN A 182 -7.23 23.95 10.45
C ASN A 182 -6.75 22.89 9.44
N GLN A 183 -6.58 21.65 9.86
CA GLN A 183 -6.22 20.54 8.97
C GLN A 183 -7.32 20.24 7.95
N ALA A 184 -8.60 20.30 8.35
CA ALA A 184 -9.73 20.13 7.46
C ALA A 184 -9.79 21.24 6.40
N ILE A 185 -9.64 22.51 6.80
CA ILE A 185 -9.57 23.66 5.90
C ILE A 185 -8.38 23.52 4.93
N GLN A 186 -7.20 23.21 5.45
CA GLN A 186 -6.01 23.00 4.61
C GLN A 186 -6.20 21.88 3.58
N ARG A 187 -6.93 20.82 3.95
CA ARG A 187 -7.24 19.73 3.03
C ARG A 187 -8.24 20.15 1.96
N LEU A 188 -9.24 20.95 2.33
CA LEU A 188 -10.22 21.51 1.41
C LEU A 188 -9.61 22.54 0.44
N SER A 189 -8.54 23.26 0.83
CA SER A 189 -7.86 24.25 -0.01
C SER A 189 -6.91 23.64 -1.05
N LYS A 190 -6.50 22.37 -0.91
CA LYS A 190 -5.61 21.69 -1.86
C LYS A 190 -6.34 21.46 -3.19
N THR A 191 -5.88 22.13 -4.25
CA THR A 191 -6.49 22.13 -5.59
C THR A 191 -5.99 21.00 -6.51
N HIS A 192 -5.19 20.06 -6.02
CA HIS A 192 -4.68 18.97 -6.84
C HIS A 192 -5.69 17.83 -6.98
N TYR A 193 -6.51 17.94 -8.01
CA TYR A 193 -7.20 16.79 -8.56
C TYR A 193 -6.18 15.93 -9.31
N VAL A 194 -5.93 14.72 -8.85
CA VAL A 194 -5.35 13.70 -9.72
C VAL A 194 -6.46 13.31 -10.70
N ARG A 195 -6.52 13.98 -11.85
CA ARG A 195 -7.32 13.49 -12.98
C ARG A 195 -6.68 12.16 -13.39
N TYR A 196 -7.35 11.04 -13.08
CA TYR A 196 -7.04 9.81 -13.78
C TYR A 196 -7.20 10.09 -15.27
N PRO A 197 -6.21 9.76 -16.12
CA PRO A 197 -6.41 9.82 -17.56
C PRO A 197 -7.65 8.97 -17.85
N LYS A 198 -8.64 9.58 -18.54
CA LYS A 198 -9.78 8.83 -19.08
C LYS A 198 -9.17 7.69 -19.88
N TYR A 199 -9.53 6.46 -19.55
CA TYR A 199 -9.27 5.31 -20.39
C TYR A 199 -10.06 5.55 -21.67
N ASN A 200 -9.40 6.10 -22.68
CA ASN A 200 -9.94 6.14 -24.04
C ASN A 200 -9.84 4.71 -24.55
N GLY A 201 -10.91 3.94 -24.38
CA GLY A 201 -11.10 2.73 -25.14
C GLY A 201 -11.12 3.11 -26.61
N SER A 202 -10.02 2.93 -27.27
CA SER A 202 -9.95 2.83 -28.74
C SER A 202 -10.26 1.38 -29.07
N GLU A 203 -11.24 1.24 -29.85
CA GLU A 203 -11.77 0.17 -30.67
C GLU A 203 -10.82 -0.99 -30.99
#